data_64dadee8c307c13ba0bd8aae16379681
#
_entry.id   64dadee8c307c13ba0bd8aae16379681
#
_cell.length_a   1.000
_cell.length_b   1.000
_cell.length_c   1.000
_cell.angle_alpha   90.00
_cell.angle_beta   90.00
_cell.angle_gamma   90.00
#
_symmetry.space_group_name_H-M   'P 1'
#
loop_
_entity.id
_entity.type
_entity.pdbx_description
1 polymer ?
#
loop_
_entity_poly.entity_id
_entity_poly.type
_entity_poly.pdbx_seq_one_letter_code
_entity_poly.pdbx_strand_id
1 'polypeptide(L)'
;MKQYYIVALIVIATLLLTNCKKAGSGDENPQETFDPTPLELIIPQGFPDMVIPDDNPLTVEGVALGRLLFYDEILSGNDSQSCATCHSQSFAFSDNGKQTSEGIDGIKGDRNAPAVINIGWLPSLFWDGRAKTIEEQALGPVPNPIEMHLEWTDAEI
;
A
#
# COMPACT_ATOMS: atom_id res chain seq x y z
N MET A 1 -67.35 -18.13 -23.45
CA MET A 1 -66.79 -16.84 -22.97
C MET A 1 -65.51 -17.02 -22.09
N LYS A 2 -65.47 -17.91 -21.12
CA LYS A 2 -64.27 -18.10 -20.27
C LYS A 2 -63.01 -18.53 -21.02
N GLN A 3 -63.14 -19.29 -22.10
CA GLN A 3 -62.00 -19.81 -22.86
C GLN A 3 -61.26 -18.74 -23.67
N TYR A 4 -61.94 -17.70 -24.11
CA TYR A 4 -61.31 -16.57 -24.84
C TYR A 4 -60.50 -15.66 -23.93
N TYR A 5 -60.89 -15.53 -22.67
CA TYR A 5 -60.13 -14.69 -21.70
C TYR A 5 -58.79 -15.39 -21.31
N ILE A 6 -58.74 -16.70 -21.25
CA ILE A 6 -57.53 -17.47 -20.96
C ILE A 6 -56.52 -17.32 -22.10
N VAL A 7 -56.97 -17.41 -23.35
CA VAL A 7 -56.12 -17.27 -24.55
C VAL A 7 -55.61 -15.83 -24.65
N ALA A 8 -56.45 -14.83 -24.39
CA ALA A 8 -56.04 -13.42 -24.38
C ALA A 8 -55.00 -13.09 -23.30
N LEU A 9 -55.14 -13.65 -22.10
CA LEU A 9 -54.16 -13.51 -21.00
C LEU A 9 -52.81 -14.16 -21.33
N ILE A 10 -52.81 -15.31 -21.98
CA ILE A 10 -51.57 -16.00 -22.38
C ILE A 10 -50.85 -15.20 -23.49
N VAL A 11 -51.59 -14.63 -24.46
CA VAL A 11 -50.97 -13.81 -25.52
C VAL A 11 -50.40 -12.49 -24.96
N ILE A 12 -51.06 -11.86 -23.99
CA ILE A 12 -50.55 -10.66 -23.34
C ILE A 12 -49.32 -10.98 -22.50
N ALA A 13 -49.29 -12.11 -21.79
CA ALA A 13 -48.12 -12.52 -20.98
C ALA A 13 -46.90 -12.85 -21.86
N THR A 14 -47.11 -13.43 -23.06
CA THR A 14 -45.99 -13.71 -23.99
C THR A 14 -45.43 -12.45 -24.66
N LEU A 15 -46.26 -11.44 -24.90
CA LEU A 15 -45.81 -10.14 -25.45
C LEU A 15 -44.98 -9.28 -24.46
N LEU A 16 -45.16 -9.50 -23.16
CA LEU A 16 -44.39 -8.81 -22.13
C LEU A 16 -42.99 -9.39 -21.89
N LEU A 17 -42.72 -10.61 -22.37
CA LEU A 17 -41.43 -11.30 -22.17
C LEU A 17 -40.40 -11.05 -23.30
N THR A 18 -40.79 -10.39 -24.39
CA THR A 18 -39.87 -10.18 -25.53
C THR A 18 -39.13 -8.87 -25.52
N ASN A 19 -39.25 -8.06 -24.48
CA ASN A 19 -38.62 -6.75 -24.41
C ASN A 19 -37.40 -6.69 -23.46
N CYS A 20 -36.82 -7.83 -23.10
CA CYS A 20 -35.45 -7.82 -22.61
C CYS A 20 -34.49 -7.61 -23.79
N LYS A 21 -34.32 -6.38 -24.23
CA LYS A 21 -33.13 -5.99 -24.98
C LYS A 21 -31.94 -6.33 -24.10
N LYS A 22 -31.16 -7.34 -24.51
CA LYS A 22 -29.82 -7.60 -24.02
C LYS A 22 -29.07 -6.27 -24.13
N ALA A 23 -28.92 -5.54 -23.03
CA ALA A 23 -28.02 -4.40 -22.96
C ALA A 23 -26.67 -4.96 -23.40
N GLY A 24 -26.15 -4.45 -24.50
CA GLY A 24 -24.84 -4.81 -24.98
C GLY A 24 -23.86 -4.50 -23.84
N SER A 25 -23.19 -5.53 -23.36
CA SER A 25 -22.03 -5.39 -22.49
C SER A 25 -20.87 -4.81 -23.32
N GLY A 26 -20.96 -3.53 -23.56
CA GLY A 26 -19.90 -2.70 -24.08
C GLY A 26 -19.56 -1.66 -23.03
N ASP A 27 -19.40 -2.09 -21.77
CA ASP A 27 -18.63 -1.33 -20.80
C ASP A 27 -17.14 -1.60 -21.10
N GLU A 28 -16.66 -1.01 -22.20
CA GLU A 28 -15.31 -0.50 -22.19
C GLU A 28 -15.34 0.64 -21.16
N ASN A 29 -15.17 0.27 -19.88
CA ASN A 29 -14.72 1.21 -18.87
C ASN A 29 -13.44 1.83 -19.44
N PRO A 30 -13.42 3.14 -19.80
CA PRO A 30 -12.16 3.73 -20.21
C PRO A 30 -11.23 3.50 -19.04
N GLN A 31 -10.22 2.67 -19.25
CA GLN A 31 -9.18 2.45 -18.27
C GLN A 31 -8.56 3.84 -18.09
N GLU A 32 -8.94 4.52 -17.01
CA GLU A 32 -8.32 5.79 -16.65
C GLU A 32 -6.83 5.52 -16.57
N THR A 33 -6.10 6.02 -17.55
CA THR A 33 -4.65 5.95 -17.54
C THR A 33 -4.22 6.85 -16.40
N PHE A 34 -3.80 6.23 -15.30
CA PHE A 34 -3.23 6.94 -14.17
C PHE A 34 -1.95 7.64 -14.66
N ASP A 35 -1.95 8.97 -14.63
CA ASP A 35 -0.81 9.81 -14.98
C ASP A 35 -0.33 10.50 -13.68
N PRO A 36 0.70 9.95 -13.01
CA PRO A 36 1.13 10.44 -11.71
C PRO A 36 1.76 11.83 -11.82
N THR A 37 1.47 12.68 -10.85
CA THR A 37 2.00 14.04 -10.77
C THR A 37 3.45 14.01 -10.30
N PRO A 38 4.44 14.45 -11.11
CA PRO A 38 5.85 14.50 -10.67
C PRO A 38 6.02 15.38 -9.43
N LEU A 39 6.81 14.90 -8.47
CA LEU A 39 7.17 15.65 -7.26
C LEU A 39 8.61 16.14 -7.35
N GLU A 40 8.80 17.44 -7.31
CA GLU A 40 10.13 18.06 -7.19
C GLU A 40 10.59 18.03 -5.72
N LEU A 41 11.74 17.38 -5.47
CA LEU A 41 12.33 17.34 -4.15
C LEU A 41 13.18 18.61 -3.91
N ILE A 42 12.80 19.39 -2.92
CA ILE A 42 13.60 20.56 -2.49
C ILE A 42 14.73 20.08 -1.58
N ILE A 43 15.94 20.05 -2.10
CA ILE A 43 17.13 19.66 -1.35
C ILE A 43 17.66 20.86 -0.56
N PRO A 44 17.88 20.73 0.76
CA PRO A 44 18.43 21.81 1.57
C PRO A 44 19.84 22.21 1.10
N GLN A 45 20.16 23.49 1.23
CA GLN A 45 21.49 24.01 0.88
C GLN A 45 22.57 23.24 1.65
N GLY A 46 23.58 22.76 0.92
CA GLY A 46 24.72 22.04 1.50
C GLY A 46 24.55 20.51 1.50
N PHE A 47 23.38 20.01 1.12
CA PHE A 47 23.21 18.58 0.87
C PHE A 47 23.54 18.26 -0.58
N PRO A 48 24.13 17.10 -0.87
CA PRO A 48 24.30 16.63 -2.25
C PRO A 48 22.95 16.26 -2.87
N ASP A 49 22.91 16.14 -4.19
CA ASP A 49 21.74 15.63 -4.88
C ASP A 49 21.40 14.23 -4.37
N MET A 50 20.10 13.98 -4.18
CA MET A 50 19.61 12.65 -3.81
C MET A 50 19.48 11.77 -5.06
N VAL A 51 19.95 10.54 -4.97
CA VAL A 51 19.75 9.55 -6.04
C VAL A 51 18.32 9.05 -5.97
N ILE A 52 17.54 9.35 -7.01
CA ILE A 52 16.20 8.84 -7.19
C ILE A 52 16.26 7.74 -8.26
N PRO A 53 15.75 6.51 -8.01
CA PRO A 53 15.74 5.46 -9.01
C PRO A 53 14.89 5.84 -10.25
N ASP A 54 15.38 5.53 -11.45
CA ASP A 54 14.66 5.81 -12.70
C ASP A 54 13.34 5.02 -12.81
N ASP A 55 13.28 3.86 -12.20
CA ASP A 55 12.12 2.98 -12.15
C ASP A 55 11.16 3.27 -10.99
N ASN A 56 11.52 4.18 -10.10
CA ASN A 56 10.68 4.65 -8.98
C ASN A 56 10.79 6.18 -8.82
N PRO A 57 10.35 6.97 -9.80
CA PRO A 57 10.39 8.42 -9.74
C PRO A 57 9.45 8.94 -8.65
N LEU A 58 9.82 10.05 -8.01
CA LEU A 58 8.98 10.68 -7.01
C LEU A 58 7.71 11.29 -7.63
N THR A 59 6.57 10.96 -7.07
CA THR A 59 5.28 11.53 -7.43
C THR A 59 4.50 11.95 -6.19
N VAL A 60 3.60 12.91 -6.36
CA VAL A 60 2.74 13.41 -5.25
C VAL A 60 1.92 12.25 -4.67
N GLU A 61 1.34 11.44 -5.54
CA GLU A 61 0.49 10.32 -5.17
C GLU A 61 1.29 9.18 -4.52
N GLY A 62 2.48 8.87 -5.07
CA GLY A 62 3.38 7.85 -4.52
C GLY A 62 3.86 8.22 -3.11
N VAL A 63 4.23 9.48 -2.89
CA VAL A 63 4.63 9.96 -1.55
C VAL A 63 3.43 9.95 -0.59
N ALA A 64 2.22 10.30 -1.06
CA ALA A 64 1.01 10.23 -0.24
C ALA A 64 0.68 8.78 0.16
N LEU A 65 0.77 7.84 -0.78
CA LEU A 65 0.56 6.41 -0.54
C LEU A 65 1.61 5.86 0.45
N GLY A 66 2.90 6.14 0.22
CA GLY A 66 3.98 5.70 1.11
C GLY A 66 3.80 6.24 2.54
N ARG A 67 3.31 7.48 2.67
CA ARG A 67 2.98 8.04 3.97
C ARG A 67 1.80 7.33 4.64
N LEU A 68 0.75 6.97 3.90
CA LEU A 68 -0.36 6.19 4.44
C LEU A 68 0.13 4.82 4.93
N LEU A 69 0.84 4.08 4.09
CA LEU A 69 1.38 2.76 4.42
C LEU A 69 2.34 2.77 5.62
N PHE A 70 3.10 3.85 5.81
CA PHE A 70 4.00 3.98 6.97
C PHE A 70 3.25 3.98 8.32
N TYR A 71 2.01 4.47 8.34
CA TYR A 71 1.17 4.55 9.54
C TYR A 71 0.06 3.49 9.59
N ASP A 72 -0.12 2.72 8.51
CA ASP A 72 -1.16 1.71 8.41
C ASP A 72 -0.69 0.38 9.01
N GLU A 73 -1.54 -0.27 9.81
CA GLU A 73 -1.27 -1.55 10.46
C GLU A 73 -1.53 -2.74 9.52
N ILE A 74 -2.14 -2.52 8.35
CA ILE A 74 -2.46 -3.56 7.36
C ILE A 74 -1.22 -4.34 6.88
N LEU A 75 -0.02 -3.76 7.00
CA LEU A 75 1.23 -4.41 6.64
C LEU A 75 1.80 -5.31 7.73
N SER A 76 1.04 -5.60 8.80
CA SER A 76 1.44 -6.57 9.82
C SER A 76 0.48 -7.76 9.87
N GLY A 77 1.00 -8.95 10.15
CA GLY A 77 0.26 -10.21 10.06
C GLY A 77 -0.95 -10.35 10.99
N ASN A 78 -1.13 -9.43 11.94
CA ASN A 78 -2.27 -9.37 12.88
C ASN A 78 -2.88 -7.98 12.99
N ASP A 79 -2.60 -7.06 12.05
CA ASP A 79 -3.11 -5.69 12.00
C ASP A 79 -2.90 -4.90 13.32
N SER A 80 -1.76 -5.08 13.98
CA SER A 80 -1.47 -4.44 15.27
C SER A 80 -0.27 -3.53 15.29
N GLN A 81 0.50 -3.48 14.19
CA GLN A 81 1.75 -2.76 14.11
C GLN A 81 1.97 -2.12 12.75
N SER A 82 2.45 -0.90 12.74
CA SER A 82 2.88 -0.19 11.53
C SER A 82 4.37 0.15 11.60
N CYS A 83 4.94 0.69 10.54
CA CYS A 83 6.31 1.22 10.56
C CYS A 83 6.47 2.29 11.65
N ALA A 84 5.45 3.14 11.84
CA ALA A 84 5.45 4.20 12.86
C ALA A 84 5.47 3.67 14.31
N THR A 85 5.17 2.41 14.55
CA THR A 85 5.24 1.78 15.88
C THR A 85 6.68 1.76 16.38
N CYS A 86 7.65 1.40 15.52
CA CYS A 86 9.08 1.39 15.84
C CYS A 86 9.81 2.67 15.37
N HIS A 87 9.20 3.45 14.48
CA HIS A 87 9.76 4.70 13.95
C HIS A 87 8.84 5.87 14.26
N SER A 88 8.62 6.13 15.55
CA SER A 88 7.69 7.18 16.01
C SER A 88 8.22 8.59 15.73
N GLN A 89 7.38 9.41 15.11
CA GLN A 89 7.71 10.82 14.83
C GLN A 89 8.08 11.59 16.10
N SER A 90 7.43 11.31 17.22
CA SER A 90 7.69 11.98 18.52
C SER A 90 9.08 11.71 19.06
N PHE A 91 9.75 10.65 18.56
CA PHE A 91 11.10 10.26 18.95
C PHE A 91 12.09 10.33 17.78
N ALA A 92 11.91 11.33 16.91
CA ALA A 92 12.73 11.52 15.71
C ALA A 92 12.74 10.27 14.79
N PHE A 93 11.57 9.65 14.62
CA PHE A 93 11.39 8.42 13.84
C PHE A 93 12.29 7.25 14.30
N SER A 94 12.53 7.15 15.60
CA SER A 94 13.19 6.02 16.26
C SER A 94 12.26 5.38 17.30
N ASP A 95 12.69 4.28 17.94
CA ASP A 95 11.89 3.52 18.91
C ASP A 95 12.12 3.98 20.37
N ASN A 96 11.96 5.29 20.63
CA ASN A 96 11.97 5.89 21.97
C ASN A 96 13.13 5.45 22.86
N GLY A 97 14.32 5.23 22.28
CA GLY A 97 15.51 4.83 23.04
C GLY A 97 15.46 3.40 23.59
N LYS A 98 14.54 2.56 23.14
CA LYS A 98 14.54 1.15 23.49
C LYS A 98 15.83 0.47 23.02
N GLN A 99 16.37 -0.43 23.83
CA GLN A 99 17.58 -1.18 23.48
C GLN A 99 17.35 -2.13 22.31
N THR A 100 16.17 -2.72 22.24
CA THR A 100 15.71 -3.59 21.15
C THR A 100 14.27 -3.25 20.82
N SER A 101 13.92 -3.27 19.53
CA SER A 101 12.53 -3.12 19.10
C SER A 101 11.75 -4.41 19.34
N GLU A 102 10.44 -4.25 19.50
CA GLU A 102 9.48 -5.33 19.73
C GLU A 102 8.53 -5.40 18.55
N GLY A 103 8.48 -6.55 17.88
CA GLY A 103 7.58 -6.81 16.77
C GLY A 103 6.20 -7.26 17.22
N ILE A 104 5.38 -7.71 16.27
CA ILE A 104 4.08 -8.31 16.57
C ILE A 104 4.28 -9.49 17.53
N ASP A 105 3.23 -9.85 18.29
CA ASP A 105 3.29 -10.91 19.28
C ASP A 105 4.29 -10.69 20.44
N GLY A 106 4.83 -9.48 20.60
CA GLY A 106 5.75 -9.12 21.66
C GLY A 106 7.15 -9.73 21.50
N ILE A 107 7.50 -10.22 20.33
CA ILE A 107 8.82 -10.79 20.06
C ILE A 107 9.85 -9.66 19.94
N LYS A 108 10.90 -9.72 20.76
CA LYS A 108 11.98 -8.73 20.73
C LYS A 108 13.02 -9.08 19.69
N GLY A 109 13.38 -8.09 18.89
CA GLY A 109 14.53 -8.16 18.01
C GLY A 109 15.86 -8.13 18.78
N ASP A 110 16.96 -8.22 18.07
CA ASP A 110 18.33 -8.16 18.61
C ASP A 110 18.93 -6.75 18.57
N ARG A 111 18.25 -5.81 17.93
CA ARG A 111 18.69 -4.41 17.72
C ARG A 111 17.53 -3.45 17.92
N ASN A 112 17.87 -2.18 18.16
CA ASN A 112 16.89 -1.09 18.14
C ASN A 112 16.62 -0.64 16.72
N ALA A 113 15.45 0.02 16.52
CA ALA A 113 15.14 0.69 15.27
C ALA A 113 16.00 1.95 15.10
N PRO A 114 16.75 2.08 14.00
CA PRO A 114 17.48 3.31 13.69
C PRO A 114 16.51 4.43 13.36
N ALA A 115 16.94 5.68 13.52
CA ALA A 115 16.12 6.82 13.12
C ALA A 115 15.94 6.88 11.59
N VAL A 116 14.69 7.04 11.14
CA VAL A 116 14.35 7.23 9.72
C VAL A 116 14.42 8.73 9.38
N ILE A 117 15.64 9.28 9.42
CA ILE A 117 15.92 10.67 9.10
C ILE A 117 17.04 10.71 8.06
N ASN A 118 16.84 11.48 7.00
CA ASN A 118 17.83 11.70 5.94
C ASN A 118 18.37 10.38 5.31
N ILE A 119 17.59 9.34 5.32
CA ILE A 119 18.02 8.00 4.88
C ILE A 119 18.33 7.94 3.38
N GLY A 120 17.78 8.84 2.56
CA GLY A 120 18.06 8.94 1.13
C GLY A 120 19.51 9.30 0.79
N TRP A 121 20.30 9.78 1.76
CA TRP A 121 21.73 10.06 1.59
C TRP A 121 22.63 9.00 2.22
N LEU A 122 22.06 7.94 2.83
CA LEU A 122 22.86 6.87 3.39
C LEU A 122 23.31 5.89 2.30
N PRO A 123 24.58 5.44 2.34
CA PRO A 123 25.11 4.51 1.33
C PRO A 123 24.55 3.08 1.47
N SER A 124 23.96 2.76 2.60
CA SER A 124 23.33 1.47 2.91
C SER A 124 22.46 1.59 4.15
N LEU A 125 21.52 0.68 4.30
CA LEU A 125 20.50 0.69 5.34
C LEU A 125 20.55 -0.61 6.16
N PHE A 126 19.83 -0.64 7.28
CA PHE A 126 20.03 -1.53 8.42
C PHE A 126 21.39 -1.30 9.10
N TRP A 127 21.54 -1.75 10.34
CA TRP A 127 22.78 -1.63 11.11
C TRP A 127 24.00 -2.34 10.51
N ASP A 128 23.74 -3.37 9.71
CA ASP A 128 24.76 -4.17 9.02
C ASP A 128 24.96 -3.80 7.55
N GLY A 129 24.20 -2.80 7.05
CA GLY A 129 24.35 -2.30 5.69
C GLY A 129 23.92 -3.28 4.58
N ARG A 130 23.06 -4.26 4.92
CA ARG A 130 22.63 -5.32 3.97
C ARG A 130 21.73 -4.79 2.84
N ALA A 131 20.93 -3.75 3.08
CA ALA A 131 20.13 -3.09 2.04
C ALA A 131 20.90 -1.93 1.41
N LYS A 132 20.87 -1.82 0.09
CA LYS A 132 21.58 -0.80 -0.68
C LYS A 132 20.67 0.35 -1.10
N THR A 133 19.36 0.16 -1.10
CA THR A 133 18.36 1.18 -1.43
C THR A 133 17.28 1.23 -0.36
N ILE A 134 16.51 2.32 -0.35
CA ILE A 134 15.36 2.47 0.55
C ILE A 134 14.27 1.45 0.21
N GLU A 135 14.07 1.19 -1.08
CA GLU A 135 13.12 0.22 -1.58
C GLU A 135 13.46 -1.19 -1.08
N GLU A 136 14.73 -1.60 -1.22
CA GLU A 136 15.20 -2.89 -0.70
C GLU A 136 15.02 -3.00 0.81
N GLN A 137 15.28 -1.93 1.54
CA GLN A 137 15.09 -1.91 2.99
C GLN A 137 13.62 -2.02 3.38
N ALA A 138 12.73 -1.26 2.72
CA ALA A 138 11.31 -1.22 3.07
C ALA A 138 10.61 -2.58 2.89
N LEU A 139 11.10 -3.40 1.97
CA LEU A 139 10.57 -4.76 1.74
C LEU A 139 10.97 -5.76 2.83
N GLY A 140 11.97 -5.47 3.65
CA GLY A 140 12.52 -6.41 4.63
C GLY A 140 11.64 -6.65 5.87
N PRO A 141 11.17 -5.60 6.58
CA PRO A 141 10.44 -5.74 7.84
C PRO A 141 9.09 -6.46 7.72
N VAL A 142 8.38 -6.28 6.61
CA VAL A 142 7.03 -6.82 6.41
C VAL A 142 7.00 -8.36 6.53
N PRO A 143 7.81 -9.13 5.79
CA PRO A 143 7.81 -10.59 5.93
C PRO A 143 8.65 -11.10 7.10
N ASN A 144 9.34 -10.22 7.82
CA ASN A 144 10.19 -10.66 8.93
C ASN A 144 9.34 -11.18 10.10
N PRO A 145 9.48 -12.48 10.50
CA PRO A 145 8.65 -13.07 11.54
C PRO A 145 8.89 -12.49 12.94
N ILE A 146 9.98 -11.74 13.13
CA ILE A 146 10.27 -11.05 14.40
C ILE A 146 9.69 -9.63 14.39
N GLU A 147 9.43 -9.04 13.21
CA GLU A 147 8.95 -7.68 13.06
C GLU A 147 7.45 -7.63 12.73
N MET A 148 7.06 -7.64 11.45
CA MET A 148 5.67 -7.47 11.02
C MET A 148 4.96 -8.77 10.58
N HIS A 149 5.70 -9.81 10.22
CA HIS A 149 5.26 -11.18 9.97
C HIS A 149 4.07 -11.32 9.02
N LEU A 150 4.07 -10.56 7.92
CA LEU A 150 3.07 -10.65 6.86
C LEU A 150 3.75 -11.03 5.54
N GLU A 151 3.32 -12.13 4.91
CA GLU A 151 3.82 -12.47 3.58
C GLU A 151 3.26 -11.47 2.55
N TRP A 152 4.11 -11.03 1.61
CA TRP A 152 3.71 -10.05 0.58
C TRP A 152 2.55 -10.53 -0.30
N THR A 153 2.35 -11.86 -0.43
CA THR A 153 1.22 -12.45 -1.14
C THR A 153 -0.12 -12.25 -0.42
N ASP A 154 -0.07 -11.96 0.88
CA ASP A 154 -1.24 -11.79 1.75
C ASP A 154 -1.53 -10.30 2.01
N ALA A 155 -0.64 -9.41 1.56
CA ALA A 155 -0.86 -7.97 1.62
C ALA A 155 -1.91 -7.57 0.57
N GLU A 156 -3.12 -7.30 1.00
CA GLU A 156 -4.20 -6.72 0.20
C GLU A 156 -4.04 -5.19 0.19
N ILE A 157 -3.28 -4.67 -0.80
CA ILE A 157 -3.00 -3.23 -0.94
C ILE A 157 -3.78 -2.66 -2.12
#